data_acde0b53990f8e2773f1ae5b96179d2f
#
_entry.id   acde0b53990f8e2773f1ae5b96179d2f
#
_cell.length_a   1.000
_cell.length_b   1.000
_cell.length_c   1.000
_cell.angle_alpha   90.00
_cell.angle_beta   90.00
_cell.angle_gamma   90.00
#
_symmetry.space_group_name_H-M   'P 1'
#
loop_
_entity.id
_entity.type
_entity.pdbx_description
1 polymer ?
#
loop_
_entity_poly.entity_id
_entity_poly.type
_entity_poly.pdbx_seq_one_letter_code
_entity_poly.pdbx_strand_id
1 'polypeptide(L)'
;MNERKTPAIEVLGLAKSFDGVHAVAGVDFTIFQGDLFGFLGPNGAGKTTTINMLTGLARPDSGTIRIMGINCSREPKAAQHLLGVVPDESNLYPELTGFENLCFCAALYGMGKKERTNRAQELLSTFGLADAAHRKFATYSKGMKRKLTIAAGIAHRPQILFLDEPTTGIDVASARQVRQLVADLHKEETTIFLTTHYIEEAERLCDQIAFIVSGKIVRIESVEKLLQPMQNRHVVRISFTSMTHGLLETLRGSFPDIDFSMPQEGVIRAESTEAVQVGPVIRLLEDCGAQVYEARRIRPSLEDVFVRITGIEADAMQKEKERREKEE
;
A
#
# COMPACT_ATOMS: atom_id res chain seq x y z
N MET A 1 -28.17 3.44 13.75
CA MET A 1 -28.65 2.64 12.61
C MET A 1 -27.41 2.39 11.76
N ASN A 2 -26.96 1.12 11.62
CA ASN A 2 -25.87 0.79 10.70
C ASN A 2 -26.41 1.02 9.27
N GLU A 3 -26.03 2.11 8.63
CA GLU A 3 -26.22 2.26 7.20
C GLU A 3 -25.48 1.09 6.54
N ARG A 4 -26.22 0.26 5.81
CA ARG A 4 -25.63 -0.84 5.04
C ARG A 4 -24.76 -0.21 3.96
N LYS A 5 -23.45 -0.20 4.16
CA LYS A 5 -22.51 0.24 3.14
C LYS A 5 -22.76 -0.57 1.84
N THR A 6 -22.88 0.12 0.73
CA THR A 6 -23.10 -0.50 -0.59
C THR A 6 -21.77 -1.06 -1.12
N PRO A 7 -21.73 -2.32 -1.59
CA PRO A 7 -20.52 -2.85 -2.20
C PRO A 7 -20.14 -2.11 -3.49
N ALA A 8 -18.88 -1.71 -3.60
CA ALA A 8 -18.27 -1.18 -4.82
C ALA A 8 -17.60 -2.29 -5.64
N ILE A 9 -16.88 -3.18 -4.96
CA ILE A 9 -16.19 -4.32 -5.59
C ILE A 9 -16.54 -5.57 -4.78
N GLU A 10 -16.98 -6.62 -5.47
CA GLU A 10 -17.20 -7.95 -4.89
C GLU A 10 -16.42 -8.98 -5.67
N VAL A 11 -15.60 -9.75 -4.99
CA VAL A 11 -14.72 -10.78 -5.56
C VAL A 11 -14.98 -12.09 -4.85
N LEU A 12 -15.26 -13.15 -5.62
CA LEU A 12 -15.51 -14.49 -5.09
C LEU A 12 -14.71 -15.54 -5.87
N GLY A 13 -13.86 -16.29 -5.16
CA GLY A 13 -13.07 -17.40 -5.66
C GLY A 13 -12.13 -17.03 -6.82
N LEU A 14 -11.62 -15.79 -6.83
CA LEU A 14 -10.83 -15.27 -7.95
C LEU A 14 -9.47 -15.96 -8.01
N ALA A 15 -9.16 -16.60 -9.15
CA ALA A 15 -7.91 -17.29 -9.36
C ALA A 15 -7.30 -17.01 -10.73
N LYS A 16 -5.95 -17.03 -10.78
CA LYS A 16 -5.16 -16.89 -12.00
C LYS A 16 -3.84 -17.63 -11.86
N SER A 17 -3.52 -18.41 -12.90
CA SER A 17 -2.24 -19.10 -13.01
C SER A 17 -1.53 -18.72 -14.31
N PHE A 18 -0.20 -18.70 -14.28
CA PHE A 18 0.65 -18.54 -15.44
C PHE A 18 1.69 -19.66 -15.40
N ASP A 19 1.82 -20.41 -16.47
CA ASP A 19 2.80 -21.51 -16.61
C ASP A 19 2.86 -22.47 -15.42
N GLY A 20 1.67 -22.79 -14.86
CA GLY A 20 1.55 -23.70 -13.70
C GLY A 20 1.77 -23.04 -12.34
N VAL A 21 2.15 -21.75 -12.29
CA VAL A 21 2.31 -21.00 -11.05
C VAL A 21 1.02 -20.26 -10.72
N HIS A 22 0.46 -20.48 -9.54
CA HIS A 22 -0.72 -19.76 -9.06
C HIS A 22 -0.34 -18.33 -8.64
N ALA A 23 -0.55 -17.36 -9.53
CA ALA A 23 -0.33 -15.95 -9.20
C ALA A 23 -1.40 -15.42 -8.24
N VAL A 24 -2.65 -15.91 -8.36
CA VAL A 24 -3.77 -15.66 -7.43
C VAL A 24 -4.51 -16.98 -7.24
N ALA A 25 -4.75 -17.37 -5.98
CA ALA A 25 -5.18 -18.73 -5.62
C ALA A 25 -6.53 -18.77 -4.89
N GLY A 26 -7.58 -18.25 -5.53
CA GLY A 26 -8.95 -18.32 -4.99
C GLY A 26 -9.19 -17.28 -3.88
N VAL A 27 -9.06 -15.98 -4.19
CA VAL A 27 -9.26 -14.91 -3.22
C VAL A 27 -10.70 -14.41 -3.20
N ASP A 28 -11.17 -14.07 -2.00
CA ASP A 28 -12.50 -13.52 -1.72
C ASP A 28 -12.36 -12.22 -0.95
N PHE A 29 -13.02 -11.15 -1.40
CA PHE A 29 -13.11 -9.89 -0.65
C PHE A 29 -14.23 -8.99 -1.18
N THR A 30 -14.65 -8.05 -0.32
CA THR A 30 -15.63 -7.02 -0.66
C THR A 30 -15.09 -5.66 -0.24
N ILE A 31 -15.22 -4.66 -1.11
CA ILE A 31 -14.87 -3.27 -0.85
C ILE A 31 -16.15 -2.45 -0.94
N PHE A 32 -16.38 -1.57 0.00
CA PHE A 32 -17.57 -0.72 0.02
C PHE A 32 -17.29 0.63 -0.63
N GLN A 33 -18.36 1.30 -1.08
CA GLN A 33 -18.26 2.63 -1.66
C GLN A 33 -17.64 3.61 -0.67
N GLY A 34 -16.71 4.43 -1.17
CA GLY A 34 -15.97 5.39 -0.39
C GLY A 34 -14.80 4.80 0.43
N ASP A 35 -14.60 3.48 0.48
CA ASP A 35 -13.47 2.90 1.21
C ASP A 35 -12.15 3.10 0.45
N LEU A 36 -11.06 3.37 1.17
CA LEU A 36 -9.70 3.22 0.69
C LEU A 36 -9.16 1.87 1.17
N PHE A 37 -9.10 0.92 0.24
CA PHE A 37 -8.71 -0.46 0.49
C PHE A 37 -7.28 -0.72 0.07
N GLY A 38 -6.44 -1.12 1.02
CA GLY A 38 -5.04 -1.46 0.80
C GLY A 38 -4.86 -2.96 0.50
N PHE A 39 -4.14 -3.27 -0.56
CA PHE A 39 -3.76 -4.64 -0.92
C PHE A 39 -2.25 -4.78 -0.72
N LEU A 40 -1.84 -5.23 0.46
CA LEU A 40 -0.48 -5.18 0.96
C LEU A 40 0.19 -6.55 0.89
N GLY A 41 1.38 -6.61 0.33
CA GLY A 41 2.15 -7.85 0.26
C GLY A 41 3.48 -7.69 -0.49
N PRO A 42 4.38 -8.68 -0.39
CA PRO A 42 5.67 -8.65 -1.06
C PRO A 42 5.54 -8.63 -2.59
N ASN A 43 6.64 -8.37 -3.27
CA ASN A 43 6.68 -8.47 -4.72
C ASN A 43 6.41 -9.92 -5.15
N GLY A 44 5.66 -10.09 -6.25
CA GLY A 44 5.23 -11.41 -6.71
C GLY A 44 4.07 -12.04 -5.91
N ALA A 45 3.53 -11.36 -4.90
CA ALA A 45 2.39 -11.88 -4.12
C ALA A 45 1.06 -11.95 -4.89
N GLY A 46 0.98 -11.39 -6.13
CA GLY A 46 -0.23 -11.40 -6.96
C GLY A 46 -0.99 -10.06 -7.01
N LYS A 47 -0.42 -8.96 -6.47
CA LYS A 47 -1.08 -7.64 -6.39
C LYS A 47 -1.48 -7.10 -7.77
N THR A 48 -0.51 -6.90 -8.66
CA THR A 48 -0.75 -6.40 -10.03
C THR A 48 -1.63 -7.35 -10.84
N THR A 49 -1.46 -8.68 -10.67
CA THR A 49 -2.33 -9.68 -11.32
C THR A 49 -3.78 -9.52 -10.89
N THR A 50 -4.02 -9.25 -9.60
CA THR A 50 -5.36 -9.01 -9.07
C THR A 50 -5.95 -7.73 -9.68
N ILE A 51 -5.22 -6.61 -9.70
CA ILE A 51 -5.67 -5.38 -10.39
C ILE A 51 -6.01 -5.66 -11.85
N ASN A 52 -5.13 -6.36 -12.57
CA ASN A 52 -5.35 -6.65 -13.99
C ASN A 52 -6.64 -7.46 -14.22
N MET A 53 -6.98 -8.38 -13.33
CA MET A 53 -8.25 -9.11 -13.40
C MET A 53 -9.46 -8.22 -13.08
N LEU A 54 -9.37 -7.37 -12.05
CA LEU A 54 -10.44 -6.46 -11.64
C LEU A 54 -10.75 -5.41 -12.70
N THR A 55 -9.73 -4.95 -13.41
CA THR A 55 -9.84 -3.93 -14.48
C THR A 55 -10.14 -4.53 -15.86
N GLY A 56 -10.14 -5.85 -15.97
CA GLY A 56 -10.39 -6.56 -17.23
C GLY A 56 -9.19 -6.62 -18.18
N LEU A 57 -7.98 -6.26 -17.70
CA LEU A 57 -6.73 -6.39 -18.46
C LEU A 57 -6.24 -7.84 -18.50
N ALA A 58 -6.62 -8.67 -17.53
CA ALA A 58 -6.37 -10.10 -17.50
C ALA A 58 -7.67 -10.86 -17.27
N ARG A 59 -7.88 -11.96 -18.00
CA ARG A 59 -9.03 -12.85 -17.77
C ARG A 59 -8.72 -13.80 -16.61
N PRO A 60 -9.57 -13.86 -15.57
CA PRO A 60 -9.43 -14.85 -14.50
C PRO A 60 -9.65 -16.28 -15.05
N ASP A 61 -9.00 -17.26 -14.43
CA ASP A 61 -9.18 -18.68 -14.73
C ASP A 61 -10.46 -19.20 -14.03
N SER A 62 -10.75 -18.67 -12.84
CA SER A 62 -12.00 -18.94 -12.10
C SER A 62 -12.39 -17.76 -11.23
N GLY A 63 -13.60 -17.84 -10.67
CA GLY A 63 -14.17 -16.84 -9.79
C GLY A 63 -15.05 -15.82 -10.49
N THR A 64 -15.60 -14.89 -9.72
CA THR A 64 -16.49 -13.84 -10.20
C THR A 64 -16.06 -12.48 -9.66
N ILE A 65 -16.22 -11.45 -10.51
CA ILE A 65 -15.96 -10.06 -10.17
C ILE A 65 -17.22 -9.26 -10.45
N ARG A 66 -17.66 -8.47 -9.48
CA ARG A 66 -18.72 -7.46 -9.66
C ARG A 66 -18.17 -6.09 -9.29
N ILE A 67 -18.42 -5.12 -10.16
CA ILE A 67 -18.08 -3.70 -9.97
C ILE A 67 -19.39 -2.92 -9.95
N MET A 68 -19.69 -2.25 -8.83
CA MET A 68 -20.96 -1.55 -8.64
C MET A 68 -22.19 -2.40 -9.00
N GLY A 69 -22.16 -3.70 -8.65
CA GLY A 69 -23.17 -4.69 -8.98
C GLY A 69 -23.09 -5.26 -10.41
N ILE A 70 -22.32 -4.64 -11.33
CA ILE A 70 -22.14 -5.10 -12.71
C ILE A 70 -21.21 -6.31 -12.72
N ASN A 71 -21.63 -7.39 -13.36
CA ASN A 71 -20.80 -8.58 -13.55
C ASN A 71 -19.78 -8.35 -14.67
N CYS A 72 -18.49 -8.27 -14.32
CA CYS A 72 -17.41 -7.93 -15.25
C CYS A 72 -17.21 -8.96 -16.37
N SER A 73 -17.60 -10.23 -16.16
CA SER A 73 -17.53 -11.26 -17.20
C SER A 73 -18.64 -11.13 -18.25
N ARG A 74 -19.77 -10.52 -17.89
CA ARG A 74 -20.92 -10.34 -18.78
C ARG A 74 -20.91 -8.97 -19.46
N GLU A 75 -20.55 -7.93 -18.72
CA GLU A 75 -20.63 -6.53 -19.14
C GLU A 75 -19.31 -5.79 -18.88
N PRO A 76 -18.17 -6.25 -19.48
CA PRO A 76 -16.85 -5.71 -19.16
C PRO A 76 -16.71 -4.22 -19.48
N LYS A 77 -17.28 -3.77 -20.62
CA LYS A 77 -17.20 -2.35 -21.01
C LYS A 77 -17.96 -1.43 -20.05
N ALA A 78 -19.15 -1.84 -19.59
CA ALA A 78 -19.93 -1.07 -18.62
C ALA A 78 -19.16 -0.92 -17.31
N ALA A 79 -18.52 -1.99 -16.83
CA ALA A 79 -17.68 -1.94 -15.64
C ALA A 79 -16.46 -1.01 -15.84
N GLN A 80 -15.77 -1.12 -17.00
CA GLN A 80 -14.56 -0.33 -17.28
C GLN A 80 -14.81 1.19 -17.29
N HIS A 81 -15.99 1.65 -17.71
CA HIS A 81 -16.32 3.08 -17.65
C HIS A 81 -16.39 3.66 -16.24
N LEU A 82 -16.57 2.82 -15.23
CA LEU A 82 -16.61 3.21 -13.82
C LEU A 82 -15.23 3.28 -13.18
N LEU A 83 -14.19 2.81 -13.87
CA LEU A 83 -12.86 2.59 -13.32
C LEU A 83 -11.83 3.60 -13.84
N GLY A 84 -11.04 4.15 -12.93
CA GLY A 84 -9.76 4.78 -13.23
C GLY A 84 -8.63 3.81 -12.90
N VAL A 85 -7.63 3.71 -13.75
CA VAL A 85 -6.49 2.79 -13.55
C VAL A 85 -5.19 3.56 -13.66
N VAL A 86 -4.38 3.47 -12.64
CA VAL A 86 -3.04 4.07 -12.55
C VAL A 86 -2.05 2.93 -12.35
N PRO A 87 -1.38 2.47 -13.41
CA PRO A 87 -0.40 1.39 -13.31
C PRO A 87 0.88 1.83 -12.59
N ASP A 88 1.72 0.90 -12.16
CA ASP A 88 3.04 1.19 -11.57
C ASP A 88 3.91 1.97 -12.57
N GLU A 89 4.03 1.50 -13.79
CA GLU A 89 4.68 2.25 -14.86
C GLU A 89 3.69 3.14 -15.62
N SER A 90 4.10 4.37 -15.92
CA SER A 90 3.25 5.30 -16.65
C SER A 90 3.08 4.88 -18.11
N ASN A 91 1.83 4.82 -18.54
CA ASN A 91 1.42 4.52 -19.92
C ASN A 91 1.10 5.77 -20.75
N LEU A 92 1.49 6.96 -20.29
CA LEU A 92 1.27 8.22 -20.99
C LEU A 92 2.31 8.41 -22.12
N TYR A 93 1.92 9.18 -23.14
CA TYR A 93 2.71 9.40 -24.34
C TYR A 93 3.84 10.40 -24.08
N PRO A 94 5.12 9.99 -24.21
CA PRO A 94 6.26 10.86 -23.90
C PRO A 94 6.40 12.07 -24.84
N GLU A 95 5.92 11.96 -26.07
CA GLU A 95 5.97 13.01 -27.09
C GLU A 95 4.90 14.11 -26.89
N LEU A 96 3.80 13.76 -26.23
CA LEU A 96 2.74 14.71 -25.93
C LEU A 96 3.09 15.56 -24.70
N THR A 97 2.53 16.75 -24.63
CA THR A 97 2.58 17.60 -23.44
C THR A 97 1.71 17.02 -22.32
N GLY A 98 1.87 17.51 -21.09
CA GLY A 98 1.00 17.09 -19.98
C GLY A 98 -0.47 17.39 -20.28
N PHE A 99 -0.76 18.57 -20.85
CA PHE A 99 -2.12 18.97 -21.25
C PHE A 99 -2.70 18.05 -22.34
N GLU A 100 -1.92 17.75 -23.38
CA GLU A 100 -2.36 16.88 -24.47
C GLU A 100 -2.62 15.45 -24.01
N ASN A 101 -1.77 14.90 -23.10
CA ASN A 101 -1.99 13.59 -22.49
C ASN A 101 -3.34 13.54 -21.75
N LEU A 102 -3.64 14.53 -20.91
CA LEU A 102 -4.92 14.57 -20.19
C LEU A 102 -6.11 14.69 -21.14
N CYS A 103 -6.00 15.57 -22.14
CA CYS A 103 -7.06 15.69 -23.16
C CYS A 103 -7.26 14.40 -23.96
N PHE A 104 -6.18 13.68 -24.28
CA PHE A 104 -6.24 12.41 -24.97
C PHE A 104 -6.92 11.33 -24.11
N CYS A 105 -6.47 11.17 -22.86
CA CYS A 105 -7.08 10.20 -21.95
C CYS A 105 -8.58 10.48 -21.75
N ALA A 106 -8.97 11.73 -21.51
CA ALA A 106 -10.36 12.11 -21.35
C ALA A 106 -11.21 11.85 -22.62
N ALA A 107 -10.60 11.99 -23.82
CA ALA A 107 -11.27 11.69 -25.07
C ALA A 107 -11.57 10.20 -25.25
N LEU A 108 -10.72 9.31 -24.75
CA LEU A 108 -10.95 7.85 -24.79
C LEU A 108 -12.20 7.44 -24.01
N TYR A 109 -12.57 8.22 -22.99
CA TYR A 109 -13.81 8.03 -22.22
C TYR A 109 -15.00 8.85 -22.77
N GLY A 110 -14.88 9.40 -23.99
CA GLY A 110 -16.00 10.06 -24.70
C GLY A 110 -16.23 11.52 -24.30
N MET A 111 -15.35 12.16 -23.54
CA MET A 111 -15.52 13.57 -23.16
C MET A 111 -15.39 14.51 -24.37
N GLY A 112 -16.33 15.45 -24.49
CA GLY A 112 -16.35 16.46 -25.55
C GLY A 112 -15.15 17.42 -25.47
N LYS A 113 -14.76 18.05 -26.60
CA LYS A 113 -13.55 18.89 -26.69
C LYS A 113 -13.50 19.99 -25.62
N LYS A 114 -14.59 20.72 -25.40
CA LYS A 114 -14.66 21.80 -24.40
C LYS A 114 -14.51 21.26 -22.98
N GLU A 115 -15.21 20.17 -22.69
CA GLU A 115 -15.21 19.53 -21.38
C GLU A 115 -13.81 19.00 -21.00
N ARG A 116 -13.18 18.21 -21.89
CA ARG A 116 -11.84 17.66 -21.64
C ARG A 116 -10.76 18.74 -21.52
N THR A 117 -10.89 19.87 -22.28
CA THR A 117 -9.99 21.00 -22.16
C THR A 117 -10.08 21.64 -20.77
N ASN A 118 -11.29 21.93 -20.30
CA ASN A 118 -11.50 22.50 -18.96
C ASN A 118 -11.03 21.53 -17.87
N ARG A 119 -11.35 20.25 -18.01
CA ARG A 119 -10.94 19.20 -17.05
C ARG A 119 -9.43 19.03 -16.99
N ALA A 120 -8.74 19.06 -18.13
CA ALA A 120 -7.28 19.00 -18.17
C ALA A 120 -6.63 20.18 -17.44
N GLN A 121 -7.14 21.40 -17.62
CA GLN A 121 -6.66 22.60 -16.93
C GLN A 121 -6.89 22.51 -15.41
N GLU A 122 -8.09 22.10 -14.99
CA GLU A 122 -8.45 21.86 -13.60
C GLU A 122 -7.46 20.87 -12.95
N LEU A 123 -7.27 19.69 -13.58
CA LEU A 123 -6.38 18.65 -13.04
C LEU A 123 -4.93 19.10 -12.98
N LEU A 124 -4.41 19.78 -14.01
CA LEU A 124 -3.06 20.31 -13.98
C LEU A 124 -2.85 21.31 -12.84
N SER A 125 -3.86 22.13 -12.55
CA SER A 125 -3.81 23.07 -11.42
C SER A 125 -3.85 22.31 -10.09
N THR A 126 -4.81 21.41 -9.90
CA THR A 126 -4.99 20.61 -8.66
C THR A 126 -3.73 19.79 -8.33
N PHE A 127 -3.08 19.21 -9.35
CA PHE A 127 -1.88 18.40 -9.19
C PHE A 127 -0.57 19.20 -9.15
N GLY A 128 -0.64 20.54 -9.19
CA GLY A 128 0.53 21.42 -9.17
C GLY A 128 1.43 21.24 -10.40
N LEU A 129 0.84 21.02 -11.57
CA LEU A 129 1.52 20.82 -12.85
C LEU A 129 1.21 21.92 -13.88
N ALA A 130 0.52 23.00 -13.48
CA ALA A 130 0.10 24.08 -14.37
C ALA A 130 1.28 24.70 -15.14
N ASP A 131 2.39 25.00 -14.46
CA ASP A 131 3.59 25.61 -15.08
C ASP A 131 4.29 24.67 -16.08
N ALA A 132 4.06 23.37 -15.97
CA ALA A 132 4.62 22.36 -16.85
C ALA A 132 3.62 21.87 -17.90
N ALA A 133 2.38 22.37 -17.92
CA ALA A 133 1.27 21.87 -18.75
C ALA A 133 1.63 21.66 -20.22
N HIS A 134 2.41 22.59 -20.80
CA HIS A 134 2.79 22.60 -22.22
C HIS A 134 4.19 22.04 -22.49
N ARG A 135 4.86 21.47 -21.47
CA ARG A 135 6.12 20.76 -21.64
C ARG A 135 5.83 19.32 -22.04
N LYS A 136 6.72 18.70 -22.84
CA LYS A 136 6.60 17.28 -23.20
C LYS A 136 6.70 16.40 -21.95
N PHE A 137 5.87 15.38 -21.86
CA PHE A 137 5.85 14.43 -20.75
C PHE A 137 7.21 13.75 -20.53
N ALA A 138 7.95 13.48 -21.61
CA ALA A 138 9.31 12.94 -21.54
C ALA A 138 10.22 13.76 -20.60
N THR A 139 10.03 15.09 -20.50
CA THR A 139 10.86 16.00 -19.70
C THR A 139 10.42 16.15 -18.24
N TYR A 140 9.36 15.48 -17.84
CA TYR A 140 8.87 15.51 -16.46
C TYR A 140 9.79 14.69 -15.54
N SER A 141 9.95 15.14 -14.29
CA SER A 141 10.56 14.31 -13.25
C SER A 141 9.69 13.07 -12.96
N LYS A 142 10.24 12.03 -12.33
CA LYS A 142 9.49 10.83 -11.96
C LYS A 142 8.24 11.18 -11.13
N GLY A 143 8.37 12.08 -10.14
CA GLY A 143 7.24 12.55 -9.33
C GLY A 143 6.19 13.32 -10.13
N MET A 144 6.59 14.17 -11.07
CA MET A 144 5.66 14.87 -11.98
C MET A 144 4.95 13.88 -12.90
N LYS A 145 5.67 12.89 -13.44
CA LYS A 145 5.09 11.81 -14.27
C LYS A 145 4.03 11.07 -13.48
N ARG A 146 4.33 10.69 -12.25
CA ARG A 146 3.37 9.98 -11.38
C ARG A 146 2.11 10.80 -11.12
N LYS A 147 2.27 12.08 -10.77
CA LYS A 147 1.12 12.98 -10.58
C LYS A 147 0.25 13.10 -11.83
N LEU A 148 0.86 13.24 -13.00
CA LEU A 148 0.11 13.34 -14.27
C LEU A 148 -0.61 12.01 -14.59
N THR A 149 0.02 10.85 -14.30
CA THR A 149 -0.61 9.53 -14.51
C THR A 149 -1.84 9.36 -13.62
N ILE A 150 -1.78 9.80 -12.35
CA ILE A 150 -2.94 9.80 -11.45
C ILE A 150 -4.03 10.74 -11.98
N ALA A 151 -3.65 11.97 -12.39
CA ALA A 151 -4.59 12.93 -12.97
C ALA A 151 -5.28 12.37 -14.23
N ALA A 152 -4.57 11.63 -15.08
CA ALA A 152 -5.14 10.96 -16.25
C ALA A 152 -6.13 9.85 -15.85
N GLY A 153 -5.79 9.07 -14.81
CA GLY A 153 -6.68 8.02 -14.27
C GLY A 153 -8.00 8.53 -13.73
N ILE A 154 -8.07 9.79 -13.29
CA ILE A 154 -9.30 10.42 -12.76
C ILE A 154 -9.94 11.42 -13.72
N ALA A 155 -9.43 11.56 -14.94
CA ALA A 155 -9.91 12.58 -15.88
C ALA A 155 -11.41 12.48 -16.17
N HIS A 156 -11.92 11.27 -16.32
CA HIS A 156 -13.31 10.97 -16.60
C HIS A 156 -14.20 10.81 -15.34
N ARG A 157 -13.69 11.16 -14.15
CA ARG A 157 -14.39 11.07 -12.85
C ARG A 157 -14.88 9.66 -12.53
N PRO A 158 -13.99 8.66 -12.46
CA PRO A 158 -14.37 7.29 -12.16
C PRO A 158 -14.96 7.17 -10.75
N GLN A 159 -15.80 6.15 -10.54
CA GLN A 159 -16.35 5.82 -9.22
C GLN A 159 -15.34 5.03 -8.38
N ILE A 160 -14.43 4.29 -9.05
CA ILE A 160 -13.41 3.48 -8.40
C ILE A 160 -12.06 3.78 -9.06
N LEU A 161 -11.05 4.04 -8.25
CA LEU A 161 -9.68 4.30 -8.68
C LEU A 161 -8.76 3.16 -8.23
N PHE A 162 -8.10 2.52 -9.18
CA PHE A 162 -7.05 1.54 -8.94
C PHE A 162 -5.69 2.20 -9.02
N LEU A 163 -4.90 2.07 -7.96
CA LEU A 163 -3.54 2.60 -7.86
C LEU A 163 -2.57 1.45 -7.63
N ASP A 164 -1.77 1.13 -8.64
CA ASP A 164 -0.73 0.10 -8.50
C ASP A 164 0.59 0.77 -8.09
N GLU A 165 1.01 0.51 -6.85
CA GLU A 165 2.28 1.00 -6.28
C GLU A 165 2.52 2.53 -6.49
N PRO A 166 1.61 3.43 -6.06
CA PRO A 166 1.61 4.84 -6.50
C PRO A 166 2.81 5.66 -6.06
N THR A 167 3.58 5.23 -5.07
CA THR A 167 4.75 5.97 -4.55
C THR A 167 6.08 5.30 -4.84
N THR A 168 6.05 4.18 -5.55
CA THR A 168 7.26 3.42 -5.89
C THR A 168 8.15 4.18 -6.88
N GLY A 169 9.47 4.18 -6.63
CA GLY A 169 10.47 4.75 -7.55
C GLY A 169 10.51 6.27 -7.63
N ILE A 170 9.78 7.00 -6.79
CA ILE A 170 9.82 8.46 -6.69
C ILE A 170 10.49 8.92 -5.38
N ASP A 171 10.96 10.16 -5.35
CA ASP A 171 11.59 10.74 -4.15
C ASP A 171 10.59 10.96 -3.01
N VAL A 172 11.12 11.10 -1.78
CA VAL A 172 10.32 11.22 -0.55
C VAL A 172 9.34 12.39 -0.58
N ALA A 173 9.76 13.54 -1.15
CA ALA A 173 8.91 14.72 -1.22
C ALA A 173 7.74 14.51 -2.21
N SER A 174 8.03 13.93 -3.38
CA SER A 174 7.02 13.55 -4.38
C SER A 174 6.07 12.48 -3.82
N ALA A 175 6.58 11.46 -3.12
CA ALA A 175 5.75 10.43 -2.49
C ALA A 175 4.80 11.02 -1.45
N ARG A 176 5.26 11.98 -0.65
CA ARG A 176 4.40 12.70 0.30
C ARG A 176 3.27 13.46 -0.40
N GLN A 177 3.57 14.13 -1.53
CA GLN A 177 2.56 14.83 -2.32
C GLN A 177 1.54 13.88 -2.94
N VAL A 178 2.00 12.73 -3.47
CA VAL A 178 1.11 11.70 -4.02
C VAL A 178 0.18 11.14 -2.94
N ARG A 179 0.71 10.81 -1.75
CA ARG A 179 -0.13 10.35 -0.62
C ARG A 179 -1.17 11.39 -0.23
N GLN A 180 -0.81 12.67 -0.21
CA GLN A 180 -1.78 13.74 0.08
C GLN A 180 -2.88 13.80 -0.98
N LEU A 181 -2.54 13.71 -2.28
CA LEU A 181 -3.52 13.67 -3.37
C LEU A 181 -4.47 12.47 -3.25
N VAL A 182 -3.96 11.28 -2.91
CA VAL A 182 -4.78 10.09 -2.67
C VAL A 182 -5.72 10.30 -1.49
N ALA A 183 -5.22 10.86 -0.38
CA ALA A 183 -6.04 11.18 0.78
C ALA A 183 -7.14 12.22 0.48
N ASP A 184 -6.85 13.20 -0.38
CA ASP A 184 -7.84 14.22 -0.76
C ASP A 184 -8.92 13.61 -1.68
N LEU A 185 -8.55 12.75 -2.64
CA LEU A 185 -9.52 12.00 -3.45
C LEU A 185 -10.41 11.08 -2.61
N HIS A 186 -9.85 10.46 -1.57
CA HIS A 186 -10.63 9.63 -0.63
C HIS A 186 -11.65 10.47 0.14
N LYS A 187 -11.29 11.68 0.60
CA LYS A 187 -12.23 12.60 1.25
C LYS A 187 -13.39 13.04 0.36
N GLU A 188 -13.19 13.02 -0.96
CA GLU A 188 -14.23 13.26 -1.97
C GLU A 188 -15.09 12.02 -2.25
N GLU A 189 -15.05 11.01 -1.36
CA GLU A 189 -15.81 9.75 -1.42
C GLU A 189 -15.47 8.86 -2.62
N THR A 190 -14.32 9.07 -3.26
CA THR A 190 -13.83 8.16 -4.30
C THR A 190 -13.46 6.83 -3.65
N THR A 191 -14.00 5.71 -4.17
CA THR A 191 -13.55 4.38 -3.75
C THR A 191 -12.16 4.11 -4.33
N ILE A 192 -11.19 3.72 -3.51
CA ILE A 192 -9.79 3.54 -3.94
C ILE A 192 -9.32 2.13 -3.60
N PHE A 193 -8.78 1.43 -4.60
CA PHE A 193 -8.03 0.20 -4.44
C PHE A 193 -6.55 0.49 -4.63
N LEU A 194 -5.78 0.37 -3.56
CA LEU A 194 -4.36 0.70 -3.53
C LEU A 194 -3.54 -0.58 -3.34
N THR A 195 -2.59 -0.87 -4.23
CA THR A 195 -1.56 -1.87 -3.95
C THR A 195 -0.29 -1.17 -3.46
N THR A 196 0.35 -1.77 -2.50
CA THR A 196 1.66 -1.31 -2.02
C THR A 196 2.41 -2.44 -1.32
N HIS A 197 3.73 -2.33 -1.26
CA HIS A 197 4.59 -3.11 -0.38
C HIS A 197 5.11 -2.25 0.79
N TYR A 198 4.79 -0.96 0.83
CA TYR A 198 5.13 -0.05 1.92
C TYR A 198 4.04 -0.08 3.00
N ILE A 199 4.37 -0.72 4.12
CA ILE A 199 3.43 -0.92 5.23
C ILE A 199 2.98 0.42 5.83
N GLU A 200 3.92 1.37 6.01
CA GLU A 200 3.59 2.71 6.50
C GLU A 200 2.60 3.49 5.61
N GLU A 201 2.65 3.26 4.30
CA GLU A 201 1.71 3.89 3.37
C GLU A 201 0.30 3.35 3.58
N ALA A 202 0.17 2.03 3.67
CA ALA A 202 -1.11 1.38 3.94
C ALA A 202 -1.68 1.79 5.32
N GLU A 203 -0.83 1.87 6.36
CA GLU A 203 -1.25 2.31 7.70
C GLU A 203 -1.81 3.74 7.72
N ARG A 204 -1.21 4.64 6.91
CA ARG A 204 -1.59 6.07 6.88
C ARG A 204 -2.80 6.39 6.03
N LEU A 205 -3.04 5.60 5.00
CA LEU A 205 -4.04 5.92 3.97
C LEU A 205 -5.28 5.04 4.04
N CYS A 206 -5.13 3.75 4.37
CA CYS A 206 -6.19 2.77 4.16
C CYS A 206 -7.16 2.67 5.34
N ASP A 207 -8.45 2.47 5.04
CA ASP A 207 -9.46 2.11 6.03
C ASP A 207 -9.37 0.63 6.38
N GLN A 208 -9.18 -0.20 5.35
CA GLN A 208 -9.05 -1.66 5.45
C GLN A 208 -7.84 -2.13 4.65
N ILE A 209 -7.24 -3.22 5.12
CA ILE A 209 -6.09 -3.83 4.46
C ILE A 209 -6.32 -5.33 4.30
N ALA A 210 -6.04 -5.83 3.09
CA ALA A 210 -5.85 -7.23 2.81
C ALA A 210 -4.36 -7.55 2.73
N PHE A 211 -3.87 -8.45 3.56
CA PHE A 211 -2.52 -8.99 3.44
C PHE A 211 -2.54 -10.15 2.45
N ILE A 212 -1.78 -10.03 1.37
CA ILE A 212 -1.62 -11.07 0.35
C ILE A 212 -0.20 -11.62 0.34
N VAL A 213 -0.09 -12.94 0.38
CA VAL A 213 1.18 -13.69 0.32
C VAL A 213 1.00 -14.90 -0.59
N SER A 214 1.89 -15.07 -1.57
CA SER A 214 1.86 -16.21 -2.50
C SER A 214 0.49 -16.46 -3.13
N GLY A 215 -0.16 -15.40 -3.59
CA GLY A 215 -1.47 -15.44 -4.25
C GLY A 215 -2.67 -15.66 -3.33
N LYS A 216 -2.50 -15.70 -2.01
CA LYS A 216 -3.57 -15.93 -1.03
C LYS A 216 -3.73 -14.74 -0.10
N ILE A 217 -4.97 -14.38 0.18
CA ILE A 217 -5.26 -13.42 1.24
C ILE A 217 -5.14 -14.14 2.59
N VAL A 218 -4.23 -13.66 3.44
CA VAL A 218 -3.97 -14.20 4.77
C VAL A 218 -4.91 -13.56 5.80
N ARG A 219 -5.19 -12.27 5.65
CA ARG A 219 -6.06 -11.50 6.55
C ARG A 219 -6.66 -10.31 5.83
N ILE A 220 -7.92 -9.99 6.12
CA ILE A 220 -8.56 -8.71 5.78
C ILE A 220 -9.11 -8.12 7.06
N GLU A 221 -8.78 -6.88 7.36
CA GLU A 221 -9.31 -6.19 8.54
C GLU A 221 -9.13 -4.66 8.40
N SER A 222 -9.87 -3.88 9.19
CA SER A 222 -9.62 -2.45 9.32
C SER A 222 -8.29 -2.17 10.00
N VAL A 223 -7.62 -1.09 9.61
CA VAL A 223 -6.33 -0.67 10.22
C VAL A 223 -6.49 -0.48 11.73
N GLU A 224 -7.61 0.09 12.17
CA GLU A 224 -7.91 0.27 13.59
C GLU A 224 -7.92 -1.07 14.35
N LYS A 225 -8.62 -2.08 13.83
CA LYS A 225 -8.69 -3.41 14.47
C LYS A 225 -7.37 -4.17 14.40
N LEU A 226 -6.59 -3.99 13.32
CA LEU A 226 -5.25 -4.57 13.22
C LEU A 226 -4.31 -4.02 14.30
N LEU A 227 -4.41 -2.76 14.63
CA LEU A 227 -3.59 -2.08 15.64
C LEU A 227 -4.14 -2.26 17.07
N GLN A 228 -5.43 -2.54 17.25
CA GLN A 228 -6.09 -2.64 18.54
C GLN A 228 -5.40 -3.62 19.54
N PRO A 229 -5.00 -4.84 19.16
CA PRO A 229 -4.31 -5.76 20.06
C PRO A 229 -2.95 -5.25 20.53
N MET A 230 -2.40 -4.28 19.81
CA MET A 230 -1.09 -3.67 20.07
C MET A 230 -1.17 -2.39 20.89
N GLN A 231 -2.35 -1.75 20.96
CA GLN A 231 -2.54 -0.46 21.66
C GLN A 231 -2.26 -0.57 23.17
N ASN A 232 -2.49 -1.75 23.75
CA ASN A 232 -2.22 -2.04 25.17
C ASN A 232 -0.84 -2.64 25.40
N ARG A 233 0.04 -2.66 24.39
CA ARG A 233 1.41 -3.14 24.54
C ARG A 233 2.40 -1.98 24.60
N HIS A 234 3.25 -2.03 25.58
CA HIS A 234 4.38 -1.11 25.75
C HIS A 234 5.62 -1.77 25.17
N VAL A 235 6.11 -1.23 24.06
CA VAL A 235 7.32 -1.73 23.40
C VAL A 235 8.45 -0.74 23.59
N VAL A 236 9.61 -1.24 24.03
CA VAL A 236 10.84 -0.48 24.14
C VAL A 236 11.91 -1.15 23.29
N ARG A 237 12.52 -0.37 22.40
CA ARG A 237 13.72 -0.78 21.65
C ARG A 237 14.94 -0.22 22.35
N ILE A 238 15.92 -1.08 22.60
CA ILE A 238 17.19 -0.74 23.22
C ILE A 238 18.31 -1.16 22.29
N SER A 239 19.15 -0.21 21.91
CA SER A 239 20.30 -0.44 21.03
C SER A 239 21.58 -0.35 21.86
N PHE A 240 22.49 -1.30 21.70
CA PHE A 240 23.69 -1.43 22.50
C PHE A 240 24.86 -2.00 21.69
N THR A 241 26.09 -1.77 22.19
CA THR A 241 27.34 -2.33 21.65
C THR A 241 27.84 -3.45 22.59
N SER A 242 28.52 -4.42 22.04
CA SER A 242 29.05 -5.60 22.71
C SER A 242 28.01 -6.64 23.12
N MET A 243 28.09 -7.83 22.54
CA MET A 243 27.27 -8.98 22.91
C MET A 243 27.95 -9.79 24.02
N THR A 244 27.21 -10.03 25.12
CA THR A 244 27.53 -11.06 26.10
C THR A 244 26.66 -12.27 25.84
N HIS A 245 27.23 -13.48 25.81
CA HIS A 245 26.47 -14.71 25.67
C HIS A 245 25.47 -14.86 26.84
N GLY A 246 24.24 -15.30 26.56
CA GLY A 246 23.19 -15.51 27.57
C GLY A 246 22.43 -14.27 28.02
N LEU A 247 22.62 -13.11 27.36
CA LEU A 247 21.98 -11.84 27.74
C LEU A 247 20.44 -11.92 27.77
N LEU A 248 19.81 -12.55 26.76
CA LEU A 248 18.35 -12.73 26.72
C LEU A 248 17.81 -13.61 27.85
N GLU A 249 18.54 -14.65 28.22
CA GLU A 249 18.14 -15.52 29.33
C GLU A 249 18.22 -14.79 30.68
N THR A 250 19.26 -13.98 30.87
CA THR A 250 19.42 -13.15 32.06
C THR A 250 18.30 -12.10 32.16
N LEU A 251 17.95 -11.44 31.06
CA LEU A 251 16.83 -10.50 31.02
C LEU A 251 15.50 -11.15 31.34
N ARG A 252 15.20 -12.28 30.70
CA ARG A 252 13.95 -13.03 30.94
C ARG A 252 13.85 -13.53 32.39
N GLY A 253 14.95 -13.96 32.98
CA GLY A 253 15.00 -14.37 34.37
C GLY A 253 14.78 -13.23 35.36
N SER A 254 15.27 -12.02 35.03
CA SER A 254 15.16 -10.84 35.90
C SER A 254 13.82 -10.08 35.73
N PHE A 255 13.19 -10.18 34.58
CA PHE A 255 11.92 -9.48 34.25
C PHE A 255 10.91 -10.45 33.62
N PRO A 256 10.27 -11.33 34.40
CA PRO A 256 9.38 -12.36 33.86
C PRO A 256 8.12 -11.82 33.17
N ASP A 257 7.70 -10.58 33.48
CA ASP A 257 6.53 -9.92 32.90
C ASP A 257 6.83 -9.17 31.59
N ILE A 258 8.11 -9.21 31.14
CA ILE A 258 8.57 -8.57 29.91
C ILE A 258 9.03 -9.65 28.94
N ASP A 259 8.43 -9.64 27.73
CA ASP A 259 8.90 -10.49 26.63
C ASP A 259 10.08 -9.81 25.92
N PHE A 260 11.23 -10.50 25.92
CA PHE A 260 12.45 -10.00 25.28
C PHE A 260 12.75 -10.77 24.01
N SER A 261 12.98 -10.04 22.92
CA SER A 261 13.45 -10.57 21.64
C SER A 261 14.65 -9.76 21.13
N MET A 262 15.45 -10.37 20.27
CA MET A 262 16.61 -9.74 19.64
C MET A 262 16.41 -9.82 18.12
N PRO A 263 15.73 -8.83 17.51
CA PRO A 263 15.44 -8.84 16.06
C PRO A 263 16.71 -8.73 15.20
N GLN A 264 17.75 -8.12 15.73
CA GLN A 264 19.07 -8.04 15.11
C GLN A 264 20.15 -7.92 16.17
N GLU A 265 21.39 -8.19 15.80
CA GLU A 265 22.54 -8.04 16.69
C GLU A 265 22.64 -6.61 17.23
N GLY A 266 22.83 -6.46 18.56
CA GLY A 266 22.91 -5.16 19.22
C GLY A 266 21.60 -4.44 19.44
N VAL A 267 20.44 -5.09 19.18
CA VAL A 267 19.12 -4.50 19.43
C VAL A 267 18.23 -5.46 20.19
N ILE A 268 17.76 -5.04 21.36
CA ILE A 268 16.76 -5.73 22.15
C ILE A 268 15.42 -5.01 21.98
N ARG A 269 14.36 -5.81 21.84
CA ARG A 269 12.97 -5.40 21.90
C ARG A 269 12.34 -5.99 23.16
N ALA A 270 11.86 -5.13 24.05
CA ALA A 270 11.15 -5.47 25.27
C ALA A 270 9.67 -5.12 25.13
N GLU A 271 8.78 -6.10 25.27
CA GLU A 271 7.33 -5.95 25.18
C GLU A 271 6.65 -6.34 26.48
N SER A 272 5.69 -5.53 26.93
CA SER A 272 4.86 -5.83 28.10
C SER A 272 3.46 -5.24 27.95
N THR A 273 2.48 -5.78 28.68
CA THR A 273 1.14 -5.20 28.84
C THR A 273 1.14 -4.01 29.80
N GLU A 274 2.16 -3.92 30.66
CA GLU A 274 2.38 -2.79 31.54
C GLU A 274 3.53 -1.91 31.04
N ALA A 275 3.62 -0.68 31.58
CA ALA A 275 4.67 0.25 31.18
C ALA A 275 6.06 -0.28 31.55
N VAL A 276 6.86 -0.60 30.52
CA VAL A 276 8.23 -1.07 30.70
C VAL A 276 9.07 0.06 31.37
N GLN A 277 9.61 -0.26 32.56
CA GLN A 277 10.57 0.62 33.22
C GLN A 277 11.94 0.44 32.58
N VAL A 278 12.34 1.40 31.77
CA VAL A 278 13.57 1.32 30.95
C VAL A 278 14.86 1.33 31.83
N GLY A 279 14.85 2.09 32.94
CA GLY A 279 16.03 2.26 33.78
C GLY A 279 16.60 0.95 34.35
N PRO A 280 15.81 0.08 35.00
CA PRO A 280 16.29 -1.22 35.50
C PRO A 280 16.83 -2.13 34.40
N VAL A 281 16.18 -2.13 33.20
CA VAL A 281 16.61 -2.94 32.05
C VAL A 281 17.96 -2.47 31.51
N ILE A 282 18.16 -1.13 31.40
CA ILE A 282 19.47 -0.56 30.99
C ILE A 282 20.54 -0.93 31.97
N ARG A 283 20.31 -0.78 33.28
CA ARG A 283 21.32 -1.13 34.29
C ARG A 283 21.76 -2.58 34.20
N LEU A 284 20.80 -3.51 34.05
CA LEU A 284 21.15 -4.91 33.91
C LEU A 284 21.97 -5.18 32.62
N LEU A 285 21.67 -4.51 31.51
CA LEU A 285 22.48 -4.59 30.30
C LEU A 285 23.90 -4.09 30.51
N GLU A 286 24.06 -2.95 31.19
CA GLU A 286 25.37 -2.37 31.50
C GLU A 286 26.17 -3.25 32.50
N ASP A 287 25.52 -3.83 33.51
CA ASP A 287 26.11 -4.79 34.45
C ASP A 287 26.60 -6.06 33.74
N CYS A 288 25.93 -6.45 32.63
CA CYS A 288 26.38 -7.53 31.76
C CYS A 288 27.45 -7.11 30.74
N GLY A 289 27.93 -5.88 30.79
CA GLY A 289 29.02 -5.37 29.93
C GLY A 289 28.56 -4.78 28.59
N ALA A 290 27.26 -4.64 28.37
CA ALA A 290 26.73 -3.97 27.18
C ALA A 290 26.81 -2.43 27.38
N GLN A 291 27.16 -1.70 26.31
CA GLN A 291 27.06 -0.23 26.30
C GLN A 291 25.78 0.18 25.58
N VAL A 292 24.83 0.70 26.35
CA VAL A 292 23.54 1.18 25.80
C VAL A 292 23.71 2.60 25.30
N TYR A 293 23.40 2.84 24.03
CA TYR A 293 23.48 4.17 23.41
C TYR A 293 22.11 4.73 22.97
N GLU A 294 21.08 3.89 22.88
CA GLU A 294 19.71 4.33 22.57
C GLU A 294 18.69 3.46 23.31
N ALA A 295 17.71 4.08 23.94
CA ALA A 295 16.51 3.40 24.42
C ALA A 295 15.30 4.27 24.14
N ARG A 296 14.36 3.76 23.34
CA ARG A 296 13.14 4.50 22.98
C ARG A 296 11.89 3.63 23.05
N ARG A 297 10.80 4.23 23.49
CA ARG A 297 9.47 3.62 23.34
C ARG A 297 9.07 3.64 21.88
N ILE A 298 8.66 2.50 21.37
CA ILE A 298 8.12 2.35 20.02
C ILE A 298 6.62 2.19 20.15
N ARG A 299 5.87 2.93 19.35
CA ARG A 299 4.45 2.63 19.16
C ARG A 299 4.38 1.41 18.25
N PRO A 300 3.60 0.39 18.64
CA PRO A 300 3.34 -0.73 17.76
C PRO A 300 2.83 -0.22 16.41
N SER A 301 3.35 -0.79 15.33
CA SER A 301 3.05 -0.40 13.96
C SER A 301 2.34 -1.53 13.23
N LEU A 302 1.75 -1.21 12.09
CA LEU A 302 1.19 -2.22 11.19
C LEU A 302 2.26 -3.21 10.71
N GLU A 303 3.53 -2.80 10.69
CA GLU A 303 4.68 -3.67 10.38
C GLU A 303 4.79 -4.83 11.37
N ASP A 304 4.67 -4.55 12.67
CA ASP A 304 4.67 -5.59 13.71
C ASP A 304 3.52 -6.58 13.54
N VAL A 305 2.34 -6.08 13.14
CA VAL A 305 1.17 -6.90 12.84
C VAL A 305 1.41 -7.77 11.61
N PHE A 306 1.98 -7.17 10.54
CA PHE A 306 2.27 -7.86 9.30
C PHE A 306 3.25 -9.03 9.53
N VAL A 307 4.38 -8.77 10.19
CA VAL A 307 5.39 -9.79 10.53
C VAL A 307 4.76 -10.93 11.36
N ARG A 308 3.94 -10.58 12.35
CA ARG A 308 3.27 -11.58 13.20
C ARG A 308 2.28 -12.46 12.44
N ILE A 309 1.52 -11.89 11.49
CA ILE A 309 0.51 -12.61 10.72
C ILE A 309 1.14 -13.45 9.60
N THR A 310 2.15 -12.92 8.92
CA THR A 310 2.73 -13.52 7.71
C THR A 310 4.02 -14.28 7.96
N GLY A 311 4.73 -13.98 9.05
CA GLY A 311 6.09 -14.49 9.32
C GLY A 311 7.15 -13.88 8.41
N ILE A 312 6.83 -12.84 7.64
CA ILE A 312 7.74 -12.19 6.67
C ILE A 312 8.25 -10.90 7.29
N GLU A 313 9.59 -10.76 7.42
CA GLU A 313 10.23 -9.52 7.86
C GLU A 313 10.00 -8.40 6.82
N ALA A 314 9.71 -7.18 7.28
CA ALA A 314 9.45 -6.04 6.40
C ALA A 314 10.65 -5.71 5.49
N ASP A 315 11.87 -5.86 6.01
CA ASP A 315 13.11 -5.72 5.24
C ASP A 315 13.20 -6.70 4.06
N ALA A 316 12.61 -7.90 4.18
CA ALA A 316 12.57 -8.87 3.09
C ALA A 316 11.68 -8.41 1.94
N MET A 317 10.63 -7.63 2.25
CA MET A 317 9.74 -7.04 1.23
C MET A 317 10.46 -6.01 0.34
N GLN A 318 11.44 -5.28 0.90
CA GLN A 318 12.20 -4.24 0.20
C GLN A 318 13.41 -4.82 -0.56
N LYS A 319 14.15 -5.76 0.03
CA LYS A 319 15.37 -6.34 -0.55
C LYS A 319 15.15 -7.11 -1.85
N GLU A 320 14.00 -7.71 -2.04
CA GLU A 320 13.70 -8.48 -3.25
C GLU A 320 13.57 -7.60 -4.50
N LYS A 321 13.21 -6.33 -4.33
CA LYS A 321 13.16 -5.34 -5.42
C LYS A 321 14.55 -4.85 -5.83
N GLU A 322 15.40 -4.51 -4.86
CA GLU A 322 16.78 -4.06 -5.13
C GLU A 322 17.62 -5.12 -5.85
N ARG A 323 17.28 -6.39 -5.68
CA ARG A 323 17.94 -7.50 -6.36
C ARG A 323 17.54 -7.59 -7.83
N ARG A 324 16.26 -7.37 -8.17
CA ARG A 324 15.76 -7.39 -9.55
C ARG A 324 16.19 -6.16 -10.35
N GLU A 325 16.20 -4.97 -9.73
CA GLU A 325 16.69 -3.73 -10.36
C GLU A 325 18.21 -3.76 -10.65
N LYS A 326 18.95 -4.71 -10.08
CA LYS A 326 20.39 -4.95 -10.37
C LYS A 326 20.63 -6.07 -11.40
N GLU A 327 19.61 -6.86 -11.69
CA GLU A 327 19.68 -7.96 -12.67
C GLU A 327 19.09 -7.57 -14.04
N GLU A 328 18.38 -6.40 -14.14
CA GLU A 328 17.98 -5.73 -15.38
C GLU A 328 18.98 -4.60 -15.77
#